data_5e5a946c94a3df2bd3efeceb199abf16
#
_entry.id   5e5a946c94a3df2bd3efeceb199abf16
#
_cell.length_a   1.000
_cell.length_b   1.000
_cell.length_c   1.000
_cell.angle_alpha   90.00
_cell.angle_beta   90.00
_cell.angle_gamma   90.00
#
_symmetry.space_group_name_H-M   'P 1'
#
loop_
_entity.id
_entity.type
_entity.pdbx_description
1 polymer ?
#
loop_
_entity_poly.entity_id
_entity_poly.type
_entity_poly.pdbx_seq_one_letter_code
_entity_poly.pdbx_strand_id
1 'polypeptide(L)'
;MARSLLTHAFRALALTAVLALTGTGLTACSRPHDHNSDLSSCEVLARYAPKDGASGSVKIATALTGTEGERFEQSLARFEECTGIDVVHEGSDKLEENLRGRAAGTADWNADLAVVPQPGLVADLADEGALSPLSDVVGANVELGWDHAWSAAGTVDGTFYGAPLMASVKSFVWYSPRAFADAGYEVPATWDELVALTNRIAADHPKGEVTPWCLGMADGGTTGWSMSDWLEESLLTTGGVEAYDAWADHDVALDSQPAVNALGTVDSLLMEKGHVPGGREGALSTTMEQAGQQLVDGSCLMMLASSSFETTLPAGTIITDVKGRSGNGSSSSPTTSGSAAASGGATTAGTDGADGAAGTEEGAGAEGADGAASAAGTAGVEGTASASATASSGPPVSISAFTFPGVGDDDGDPPVLVGGDYLVSLHQADGTSDAADAVMDYLTSAEWAQQRAELGGVATANRGVDVSEVSSDVT
;
A
#
# COMPACT_ATOMS: atom_id res chain seq x y z
N MET A 1 63.06 13.06 39.82
CA MET A 1 64.32 12.34 39.98
C MET A 1 64.28 11.20 38.97
N ALA A 2 64.94 11.39 37.91
CA ALA A 2 66.29 10.93 37.55
C ALA A 2 66.21 9.52 36.96
N ARG A 3 66.38 9.52 35.62
CA ARG A 3 67.56 8.96 34.89
C ARG A 3 67.53 7.43 34.78
N SER A 4 67.83 6.76 33.71
CA SER A 4 68.71 7.02 32.54
C SER A 4 68.72 5.73 31.69
N LEU A 5 68.54 5.77 30.35
CA LEU A 5 69.53 5.49 29.30
C LEU A 5 70.33 4.16 29.38
N LEU A 6 70.29 3.38 28.31
CA LEU A 6 71.42 2.92 27.46
C LEU A 6 70.96 1.73 26.61
N THR A 7 70.75 1.87 25.30
CA THR A 7 71.63 1.74 24.12
C THR A 7 72.52 0.49 24.06
N HIS A 8 72.47 -0.12 22.93
CA HIS A 8 73.41 -0.73 21.97
C HIS A 8 72.97 -2.11 21.50
N ALA A 9 72.57 -2.32 20.28
CA ALA A 9 73.28 -2.57 19.03
C ALA A 9 74.17 -3.77 19.02
N PHE A 10 73.94 -4.73 18.13
CA PHE A 10 74.87 -5.35 17.19
C PHE A 10 74.19 -6.40 16.31
N ARG A 11 74.08 -6.11 15.01
CA ARG A 11 74.62 -6.73 13.82
C ARG A 11 74.39 -8.20 13.59
N ALA A 12 73.54 -8.45 12.60
CA ALA A 12 73.74 -9.16 11.31
C ALA A 12 74.41 -10.55 11.32
N LEU A 13 73.69 -11.52 10.80
CA LEU A 13 74.19 -12.40 9.72
C LEU A 13 73.01 -12.98 8.93
N ALA A 14 73.16 -12.90 7.61
CA ALA A 14 72.25 -13.48 6.62
C ALA A 14 72.39 -15.00 6.57
N LEU A 15 71.27 -15.71 6.39
CA LEU A 15 71.26 -17.00 5.68
C LEU A 15 69.88 -17.15 5.00
N THR A 16 69.95 -17.20 3.68
CA THR A 16 68.90 -17.55 2.74
C THR A 16 68.36 -18.96 2.99
N ALA A 17 67.05 -19.06 3.25
CA ALA A 17 66.31 -20.32 3.03
C ALA A 17 65.01 -19.96 2.33
N VAL A 18 64.94 -20.27 1.03
CA VAL A 18 63.74 -20.26 0.21
C VAL A 18 62.86 -21.41 0.72
N LEU A 19 61.73 -21.05 1.35
CA LEU A 19 60.62 -21.97 1.57
C LEU A 19 59.38 -21.33 0.97
N ALA A 20 58.91 -21.89 -0.13
CA ALA A 20 57.61 -21.61 -0.72
C ALA A 20 56.53 -22.01 0.28
N LEU A 21 55.93 -21.06 0.96
CA LEU A 21 54.63 -21.22 1.63
C LEU A 21 53.58 -20.57 0.75
N THR A 22 52.78 -21.44 0.15
CA THR A 22 51.50 -21.08 -0.43
C THR A 22 50.65 -20.36 0.63
N GLY A 23 50.65 -19.04 0.57
CA GLY A 23 49.76 -18.21 1.36
C GLY A 23 48.36 -18.37 0.81
N THR A 24 47.53 -19.12 1.50
CA THR A 24 46.08 -18.96 1.38
C THR A 24 45.71 -17.58 1.96
N GLY A 25 45.66 -16.62 1.06
CA GLY A 25 45.08 -15.31 1.37
C GLY A 25 43.60 -15.49 1.72
N LEU A 26 43.29 -15.28 2.98
CA LEU A 26 41.94 -14.92 3.38
C LEU A 26 41.67 -13.52 2.80
N THR A 27 41.34 -13.45 1.52
CA THR A 27 40.55 -12.33 1.00
C THR A 27 39.15 -12.47 1.63
N ALA A 28 38.89 -11.66 2.62
CA ALA A 28 37.52 -11.28 2.93
C ALA A 28 36.99 -10.60 1.67
N CYS A 29 36.41 -11.37 0.76
CA CYS A 29 35.59 -10.89 -0.30
C CYS A 29 34.35 -10.34 0.41
N SER A 30 34.29 -9.00 0.60
CA SER A 30 33.03 -8.32 0.54
C SER A 30 32.44 -8.73 -0.82
N ARG A 31 31.52 -9.68 -0.82
CA ARG A 31 30.69 -9.94 -1.99
C ARG A 31 29.95 -8.62 -2.24
N PRO A 32 30.04 -8.05 -3.45
CA PRO A 32 29.00 -7.16 -3.89
C PRO A 32 27.68 -7.95 -3.67
N HIS A 33 26.67 -7.32 -3.12
CA HIS A 33 25.35 -7.88 -3.26
C HIS A 33 25.11 -7.97 -4.77
N ASP A 34 25.18 -9.16 -5.32
CA ASP A 34 24.63 -9.45 -6.63
C ASP A 34 23.13 -9.35 -6.47
N HIS A 35 22.57 -8.18 -6.84
CA HIS A 35 21.14 -7.90 -6.85
C HIS A 35 20.37 -8.73 -7.90
N ASN A 36 21.03 -9.63 -8.59
CA ASN A 36 20.40 -10.55 -9.53
C ASN A 36 20.51 -11.97 -8.98
N SER A 37 19.79 -12.24 -7.88
CA SER A 37 19.56 -13.60 -7.42
C SER A 37 18.58 -14.24 -8.41
N ASP A 38 19.11 -15.11 -9.27
CA ASP A 38 18.32 -15.88 -10.23
C ASP A 38 17.35 -16.80 -9.47
N LEU A 39 16.13 -16.29 -9.21
CA LEU A 39 15.05 -17.04 -8.57
C LEU A 39 14.52 -18.17 -9.46
N SER A 40 15.01 -18.30 -10.70
CA SER A 40 14.68 -19.42 -11.59
C SER A 40 15.22 -20.75 -11.04
N SER A 41 16.26 -20.72 -10.18
CA SER A 41 16.78 -21.88 -9.48
C SER A 41 16.25 -21.97 -8.06
N CYS A 42 15.90 -23.17 -7.59
CA CYS A 42 15.52 -23.38 -6.18
C CYS A 42 16.69 -23.23 -5.19
N GLU A 43 17.91 -22.98 -5.63
CA GLU A 43 19.07 -22.90 -4.75
C GLU A 43 18.95 -21.76 -3.74
N VAL A 44 18.46 -20.60 -4.18
CA VAL A 44 18.24 -19.44 -3.31
C VAL A 44 17.04 -19.65 -2.39
N LEU A 45 15.93 -20.16 -2.92
CA LEU A 45 14.68 -20.34 -2.18
C LEU A 45 14.72 -21.54 -1.21
N ALA A 46 15.61 -22.53 -1.43
CA ALA A 46 15.75 -23.67 -0.55
C ALA A 46 16.12 -23.31 0.91
N ARG A 47 16.65 -22.09 1.14
CA ARG A 47 16.96 -21.61 2.50
C ARG A 47 15.73 -21.40 3.35
N TYR A 48 14.56 -21.15 2.73
CA TYR A 48 13.28 -20.97 3.41
C TYR A 48 12.58 -22.31 3.66
N ALA A 49 13.02 -23.40 3.03
CA ALA A 49 12.40 -24.71 3.24
C ALA A 49 12.55 -25.16 4.71
N PRO A 50 11.50 -25.72 5.35
CA PRO A 50 11.58 -26.25 6.69
C PRO A 50 12.69 -27.30 6.83
N LYS A 51 13.50 -27.20 7.88
CA LYS A 51 14.70 -28.02 8.09
C LYS A 51 14.45 -29.53 8.20
N ASP A 52 13.26 -29.89 8.60
CA ASP A 52 12.79 -31.28 8.76
C ASP A 52 12.12 -31.82 7.49
N GLY A 53 12.04 -31.01 6.42
CA GLY A 53 11.35 -31.38 5.16
C GLY A 53 9.84 -31.46 5.31
N ALA A 54 9.27 -30.86 6.35
CA ALA A 54 7.84 -30.77 6.53
C ALA A 54 7.24 -29.89 5.43
N SER A 55 6.30 -30.45 4.65
CA SER A 55 5.40 -29.65 3.83
C SER A 55 4.29 -29.13 4.74
N GLY A 56 3.96 -27.86 4.63
CA GLY A 56 2.88 -27.22 5.38
C GLY A 56 1.96 -26.48 4.45
N SER A 57 0.75 -26.19 4.89
CA SER A 57 -0.13 -25.23 4.23
C SER A 57 -0.26 -24.00 5.12
N VAL A 58 -0.10 -22.82 4.56
CA VAL A 58 -0.19 -21.54 5.26
C VAL A 58 -1.29 -20.73 4.60
N LYS A 59 -2.31 -20.35 5.35
CA LYS A 59 -3.38 -19.50 4.88
C LYS A 59 -3.05 -18.03 5.13
N ILE A 60 -3.00 -17.24 4.06
CA ILE A 60 -2.77 -15.80 4.14
C ILE A 60 -3.99 -15.04 3.63
N ALA A 61 -4.51 -14.14 4.45
CA ALA A 61 -5.65 -13.31 4.12
C ALA A 61 -5.21 -11.90 3.73
N THR A 62 -5.83 -11.34 2.70
CA THR A 62 -5.50 -10.00 2.20
C THR A 62 -6.75 -9.25 1.74
N ALA A 63 -6.63 -7.95 1.52
CA ALA A 63 -7.62 -7.16 0.78
C ALA A 63 -7.42 -7.24 -0.75
N LEU A 64 -6.35 -7.90 -1.23
CA LEU A 64 -6.00 -7.99 -2.63
C LEU A 64 -6.95 -8.93 -3.37
N THR A 65 -7.66 -8.42 -4.36
CA THR A 65 -8.61 -9.17 -5.19
C THR A 65 -8.32 -8.96 -6.68
N GLY A 66 -8.94 -9.75 -7.56
CA GLY A 66 -8.75 -9.61 -9.00
C GLY A 66 -7.28 -9.67 -9.41
N THR A 67 -6.85 -8.77 -10.29
CA THR A 67 -5.49 -8.74 -10.83
C THR A 67 -4.41 -8.55 -9.76
N GLU A 68 -4.68 -7.80 -8.69
CA GLU A 68 -3.72 -7.65 -7.57
C GLU A 68 -3.53 -8.98 -6.83
N GLY A 69 -4.63 -9.67 -6.53
CA GLY A 69 -4.59 -11.00 -5.92
C GLY A 69 -3.83 -12.00 -6.80
N GLU A 70 -4.11 -12.04 -8.10
CA GLU A 70 -3.41 -12.90 -9.05
C GLU A 70 -1.90 -12.63 -9.09
N ARG A 71 -1.48 -11.37 -9.07
CA ARG A 71 -0.05 -11.00 -9.02
C ARG A 71 0.59 -11.37 -7.68
N PHE A 72 -0.15 -11.24 -6.59
CA PHE A 72 0.32 -11.70 -5.28
C PHE A 72 0.56 -13.21 -5.28
N GLU A 73 -0.38 -14.01 -5.77
CA GLU A 73 -0.24 -15.45 -5.92
C GLU A 73 0.92 -15.83 -6.85
N GLN A 74 1.06 -15.14 -7.99
CA GLN A 74 2.19 -15.35 -8.92
C GLN A 74 3.54 -15.09 -8.24
N SER A 75 3.63 -14.13 -7.33
CA SER A 75 4.86 -13.84 -6.59
C SER A 75 5.26 -14.94 -5.60
N LEU A 76 4.35 -15.84 -5.26
CA LEU A 76 4.55 -16.96 -4.36
C LEU A 76 4.84 -18.28 -5.07
N ALA A 77 4.41 -18.43 -6.34
CA ALA A 77 4.43 -19.71 -7.06
C ALA A 77 5.81 -20.39 -7.06
N ARG A 78 6.88 -19.61 -7.22
CA ARG A 78 8.25 -20.16 -7.24
C ARG A 78 8.73 -20.57 -5.85
N PHE A 79 8.35 -19.82 -4.83
CA PHE A 79 8.60 -20.18 -3.44
C PHE A 79 7.93 -21.51 -3.09
N GLU A 80 6.67 -21.70 -3.43
CA GLU A 80 5.91 -22.94 -3.19
C GLU A 80 6.57 -24.14 -3.88
N GLU A 81 6.92 -23.97 -5.17
CA GLU A 81 7.59 -25.04 -5.93
C GLU A 81 8.91 -25.48 -5.29
N CYS A 82 9.69 -24.52 -4.78
CA CYS A 82 11.02 -24.79 -4.25
C CYS A 82 11.05 -25.25 -2.80
N THR A 83 10.09 -24.83 -1.98
CA THR A 83 10.03 -25.16 -0.55
C THR A 83 9.08 -26.31 -0.23
N GLY A 84 8.08 -26.54 -1.08
CA GLY A 84 6.99 -27.49 -0.83
C GLY A 84 5.98 -27.00 0.21
N ILE A 85 6.03 -25.70 0.58
CA ILE A 85 5.01 -25.04 1.41
C ILE A 85 3.89 -24.57 0.46
N ASP A 86 2.66 -24.91 0.78
CA ASP A 86 1.46 -24.48 0.05
C ASP A 86 0.92 -23.19 0.70
N VAL A 87 0.86 -22.08 -0.04
CA VAL A 87 0.35 -20.80 0.45
C VAL A 87 -1.05 -20.54 -0.11
N VAL A 88 -2.05 -20.72 0.73
CA VAL A 88 -3.45 -20.52 0.36
C VAL A 88 -3.82 -19.05 0.55
N HIS A 89 -3.87 -18.31 -0.54
CA HIS A 89 -4.30 -16.92 -0.53
C HIS A 89 -5.82 -16.78 -0.47
N GLU A 90 -6.30 -15.91 0.42
CA GLU A 90 -7.71 -15.51 0.55
C GLU A 90 -7.81 -13.98 0.43
N GLY A 91 -8.11 -13.48 -0.78
CA GLY A 91 -8.39 -12.07 -1.04
C GLY A 91 -9.86 -11.74 -0.77
N SER A 92 -10.14 -10.69 0.01
CA SER A 92 -11.51 -10.32 0.35
C SER A 92 -11.67 -8.84 0.70
N ASP A 93 -12.72 -8.20 0.19
CA ASP A 93 -13.19 -6.87 0.59
C ASP A 93 -13.72 -6.82 2.04
N LYS A 94 -13.84 -8.00 2.68
CA LYS A 94 -14.27 -8.16 4.08
C LYS A 94 -13.13 -8.47 5.04
N LEU A 95 -11.88 -8.25 4.62
CA LEU A 95 -10.70 -8.59 5.43
C LEU A 95 -10.81 -7.99 6.84
N GLU A 96 -11.08 -6.69 6.95
CA GLU A 96 -11.18 -6.02 8.25
C GLU A 96 -12.32 -6.57 9.11
N GLU A 97 -13.52 -6.79 8.52
CA GLU A 97 -14.66 -7.41 9.21
C GLU A 97 -14.29 -8.79 9.77
N ASN A 98 -13.60 -9.60 8.96
CA ASN A 98 -13.15 -10.93 9.35
C ASN A 98 -12.11 -10.88 10.48
N LEU A 99 -11.13 -9.99 10.38
CA LEU A 99 -10.08 -9.82 11.40
C LEU A 99 -10.67 -9.35 12.74
N ARG A 100 -11.51 -8.30 12.73
CA ARG A 100 -12.20 -7.81 13.92
C ARG A 100 -13.18 -8.84 14.49
N GLY A 101 -13.92 -9.54 13.64
CA GLY A 101 -14.82 -10.60 14.06
C GLY A 101 -14.09 -11.78 14.70
N ARG A 102 -12.91 -12.14 14.20
CA ARG A 102 -12.04 -13.17 14.79
C ARG A 102 -11.49 -12.71 16.14
N ALA A 103 -10.98 -11.50 16.24
CA ALA A 103 -10.46 -10.93 17.48
C ALA A 103 -11.54 -10.88 18.57
N ALA A 104 -12.77 -10.49 18.21
CA ALA A 104 -13.93 -10.49 19.11
C ALA A 104 -14.51 -11.89 19.40
N GLY A 105 -14.05 -12.95 18.73
CA GLY A 105 -14.59 -14.30 18.83
C GLY A 105 -16.02 -14.44 18.29
N THR A 106 -16.42 -13.58 17.36
CA THR A 106 -17.76 -13.56 16.74
C THR A 106 -17.81 -14.17 15.36
N ALA A 107 -16.66 -14.37 14.70
CA ALA A 107 -16.54 -15.00 13.40
C ALA A 107 -15.83 -16.36 13.50
N ASP A 108 -16.39 -17.37 12.84
CA ASP A 108 -15.73 -18.67 12.60
C ASP A 108 -14.91 -18.60 11.31
N TRP A 109 -13.90 -17.71 11.34
CA TRP A 109 -12.98 -17.48 10.23
C TRP A 109 -11.56 -17.55 10.76
N ASN A 110 -10.65 -18.14 9.99
CA ASN A 110 -9.26 -18.29 10.41
C ASN A 110 -8.31 -18.20 9.23
N ALA A 111 -7.16 -17.56 9.50
CA ALA A 111 -5.97 -17.58 8.68
C ALA A 111 -4.75 -17.63 9.61
N ASP A 112 -3.59 -17.96 9.07
CA ASP A 112 -2.32 -17.96 9.82
C ASP A 112 -1.69 -16.58 9.78
N LEU A 113 -1.72 -15.96 8.61
CA LEU A 113 -1.15 -14.65 8.34
C LEU A 113 -2.22 -13.73 7.73
N ALA A 114 -2.00 -12.43 7.82
CA ALA A 114 -2.77 -11.45 7.06
C ALA A 114 -1.87 -10.33 6.54
N VAL A 115 -2.29 -9.71 5.43
CA VAL A 115 -1.72 -8.46 4.92
C VAL A 115 -2.74 -7.35 5.17
N VAL A 116 -2.42 -6.46 6.08
CA VAL A 116 -3.30 -5.41 6.60
C VAL A 116 -2.95 -4.09 5.94
N PRO A 117 -3.90 -3.41 5.27
CA PRO A 117 -3.60 -2.18 4.53
C PRO A 117 -3.47 -0.93 5.41
N GLN A 118 -3.68 -1.05 6.72
CA GLN A 118 -3.71 0.10 7.63
C GLN A 118 -2.95 -0.18 8.91
N PRO A 119 -1.92 0.64 9.25
CA PRO A 119 -1.17 0.47 10.50
C PRO A 119 -2.06 0.61 11.76
N GLY A 120 -3.07 1.47 11.74
CA GLY A 120 -4.02 1.60 12.85
C GLY A 120 -4.75 0.31 13.17
N LEU A 121 -5.13 -0.48 12.15
CA LEU A 121 -5.74 -1.80 12.37
C LEU A 121 -4.74 -2.80 12.98
N VAL A 122 -3.44 -2.70 12.64
CA VAL A 122 -2.41 -3.51 13.31
C VAL A 122 -2.36 -3.19 14.80
N ALA A 123 -2.40 -1.90 15.18
CA ALA A 123 -2.42 -1.47 16.57
C ALA A 123 -3.66 -2.00 17.31
N ASP A 124 -4.85 -1.81 16.75
CA ASP A 124 -6.09 -2.30 17.34
C ASP A 124 -6.05 -3.82 17.60
N LEU A 125 -5.65 -4.60 16.59
CA LEU A 125 -5.58 -6.06 16.70
C LEU A 125 -4.50 -6.53 17.69
N ALA A 126 -3.39 -5.80 17.82
CA ALA A 126 -2.36 -6.10 18.79
C ALA A 126 -2.87 -5.84 20.20
N ASP A 127 -3.56 -4.73 20.46
CA ASP A 127 -4.16 -4.38 21.75
C ASP A 127 -5.24 -5.38 22.17
N GLU A 128 -5.99 -5.92 21.21
CA GLU A 128 -6.96 -7.00 21.43
C GLU A 128 -6.32 -8.38 21.64
N GLY A 129 -4.99 -8.49 21.51
CA GLY A 129 -4.26 -9.76 21.63
C GLY A 129 -4.52 -10.73 20.48
N ALA A 130 -4.98 -10.22 19.34
CA ALA A 130 -5.29 -11.01 18.14
C ALA A 130 -4.07 -11.32 17.29
N LEU A 131 -2.93 -10.66 17.53
CA LEU A 131 -1.67 -10.83 16.82
C LEU A 131 -0.62 -11.53 17.69
N SER A 132 0.29 -12.22 17.02
CA SER A 132 1.53 -12.72 17.62
C SER A 132 2.69 -11.79 17.28
N PRO A 133 3.65 -11.52 18.19
CA PRO A 133 4.86 -10.80 17.86
C PRO A 133 5.61 -11.47 16.71
N LEU A 134 6.16 -10.66 15.79
CA LEU A 134 6.96 -11.15 14.68
C LEU A 134 8.35 -11.59 15.13
N SER A 135 8.94 -12.54 14.41
CA SER A 135 10.22 -13.13 14.74
C SER A 135 11.40 -12.15 14.51
N ASP A 136 12.54 -12.43 15.19
CA ASP A 136 13.78 -11.66 15.01
C ASP A 136 14.27 -11.67 13.55
N VAL A 137 13.98 -12.74 12.80
CA VAL A 137 14.37 -12.85 11.38
C VAL A 137 13.59 -11.85 10.53
N VAL A 138 12.28 -11.78 10.75
CA VAL A 138 11.41 -10.80 10.09
C VAL A 138 11.84 -9.37 10.44
N GLY A 139 12.12 -9.12 11.74
CA GLY A 139 12.63 -7.84 12.19
C GLY A 139 13.94 -7.44 11.51
N ALA A 140 14.87 -8.39 11.35
CA ALA A 140 16.14 -8.16 10.67
C ALA A 140 15.98 -7.85 9.17
N ASN A 141 15.07 -8.55 8.48
CA ASN A 141 14.76 -8.26 7.07
C ASN A 141 14.20 -6.84 6.90
N VAL A 142 13.30 -6.44 7.81
CA VAL A 142 12.71 -5.09 7.79
C VAL A 142 13.76 -4.02 8.10
N GLU A 143 14.63 -4.23 9.09
CA GLU A 143 15.71 -3.31 9.42
C GLU A 143 16.68 -3.08 8.24
N LEU A 144 16.96 -4.15 7.47
CA LEU A 144 17.80 -4.08 6.29
C LEU A 144 17.10 -3.40 5.11
N GLY A 145 15.83 -3.73 4.89
CA GLY A 145 15.10 -3.36 3.69
C GLY A 145 14.36 -2.02 3.79
N TRP A 146 13.90 -1.60 4.95
CA TRP A 146 12.98 -0.48 5.11
C TRP A 146 13.55 0.68 5.92
N ASP A 147 12.95 1.85 5.82
CA ASP A 147 13.23 2.95 6.72
C ASP A 147 12.58 2.70 8.10
N HIS A 148 13.17 3.25 9.14
CA HIS A 148 12.69 3.09 10.52
C HIS A 148 11.23 3.55 10.71
N ALA A 149 10.76 4.55 9.96
CA ALA A 149 9.40 5.02 10.05
C ALA A 149 8.38 3.91 9.71
N TRP A 150 8.70 3.05 8.72
CA TRP A 150 7.85 1.91 8.38
C TRP A 150 7.79 0.85 9.48
N SER A 151 8.92 0.52 10.09
CA SER A 151 8.93 -0.44 11.20
C SER A 151 8.28 0.12 12.46
N ALA A 152 8.39 1.43 12.71
CA ALA A 152 7.71 2.10 13.81
C ALA A 152 6.19 1.97 13.71
N ALA A 153 5.63 2.10 12.50
CA ALA A 153 4.19 1.94 12.24
C ALA A 153 3.63 0.54 12.56
N GLY A 154 4.47 -0.48 12.47
CA GLY A 154 4.10 -1.86 12.83
C GLY A 154 4.46 -2.24 14.27
N THR A 155 4.92 -1.28 15.09
CA THR A 155 5.38 -1.51 16.48
C THR A 155 4.37 -0.92 17.46
N VAL A 156 3.82 -1.76 18.33
CA VAL A 156 2.84 -1.37 19.36
C VAL A 156 3.45 -1.64 20.72
N ASP A 157 3.51 -0.65 21.61
CA ASP A 157 4.10 -0.74 22.95
C ASP A 157 5.51 -1.37 22.98
N GLY A 158 6.32 -1.07 21.95
CA GLY A 158 7.69 -1.58 21.83
C GLY A 158 7.79 -3.03 21.33
N THR A 159 6.67 -3.65 20.94
CA THR A 159 6.62 -4.99 20.36
C THR A 159 6.29 -4.90 18.87
N PHE A 160 7.04 -5.60 18.03
CA PHE A 160 6.89 -5.58 16.58
C PHE A 160 5.84 -6.61 16.13
N TYR A 161 4.71 -6.14 15.60
CA TYR A 161 3.58 -6.96 15.16
C TYR A 161 3.32 -6.90 13.66
N GLY A 162 3.70 -5.81 12.99
CA GLY A 162 3.42 -5.60 11.57
C GLY A 162 4.69 -5.31 10.77
N ALA A 163 5.06 -6.21 9.84
CA ALA A 163 6.17 -5.97 8.95
C ALA A 163 5.69 -5.25 7.68
N PRO A 164 6.28 -4.10 7.29
CA PRO A 164 5.95 -3.46 6.03
C PRO A 164 6.25 -4.42 4.88
N LEU A 165 5.31 -4.53 3.94
CA LEU A 165 5.37 -5.50 2.86
C LEU A 165 5.34 -4.83 1.49
N MET A 166 4.36 -3.98 1.26
CA MET A 166 4.17 -3.22 0.03
C MET A 166 3.97 -1.75 0.37
N ALA A 167 4.24 -0.89 -0.61
CA ALA A 167 3.99 0.53 -0.50
C ALA A 167 3.13 1.00 -1.68
N SER A 168 2.42 2.11 -1.51
CA SER A 168 1.73 2.79 -2.58
C SER A 168 1.85 4.29 -2.41
N VAL A 169 2.12 4.99 -3.49
CA VAL A 169 2.04 6.46 -3.54
C VAL A 169 0.58 6.82 -3.78
N LYS A 170 -0.04 7.55 -2.86
CA LYS A 170 -1.46 7.93 -2.92
C LYS A 170 -1.70 9.26 -3.62
N SER A 171 -0.70 10.13 -3.69
CA SER A 171 -0.77 11.47 -4.26
C SER A 171 -0.69 11.52 -5.79
N PHE A 172 -1.23 10.53 -6.49
CA PHE A 172 -1.27 10.55 -7.95
C PHE A 172 -2.63 10.97 -8.49
N VAL A 173 -2.60 11.89 -9.46
CA VAL A 173 -3.75 12.22 -10.30
C VAL A 173 -3.54 11.58 -11.67
N TRP A 174 -4.31 10.53 -11.92
CA TRP A 174 -4.33 9.82 -13.20
C TRP A 174 -5.13 10.59 -14.24
N TYR A 175 -4.66 10.61 -15.48
CA TYR A 175 -5.31 11.35 -16.56
C TYR A 175 -4.98 10.74 -17.94
N SER A 176 -5.75 11.12 -18.97
CA SER A 176 -5.43 10.76 -20.35
C SER A 176 -4.63 11.89 -21.03
N PRO A 177 -3.32 11.71 -21.32
CA PRO A 177 -2.51 12.71 -22.01
C PRO A 177 -3.09 13.11 -23.36
N ARG A 178 -3.72 12.16 -24.05
CA ARG A 178 -4.37 12.41 -25.32
C ARG A 178 -5.60 13.30 -25.19
N ALA A 179 -6.49 13.01 -24.22
CA ALA A 179 -7.68 13.83 -23.99
C ALA A 179 -7.30 15.27 -23.62
N PHE A 180 -6.26 15.43 -22.79
CA PHE A 180 -5.70 16.73 -22.44
C PHE A 180 -5.17 17.48 -23.66
N ALA A 181 -4.35 16.82 -24.50
CA ALA A 181 -3.79 17.42 -25.69
C ALA A 181 -4.88 17.83 -26.71
N ASP A 182 -5.88 16.95 -26.94
CA ASP A 182 -6.97 17.20 -27.88
C ASP A 182 -7.86 18.38 -27.44
N ALA A 183 -8.04 18.60 -26.12
CA ALA A 183 -8.80 19.70 -25.53
C ALA A 183 -7.96 20.96 -25.24
N GLY A 184 -6.64 20.87 -25.36
CA GLY A 184 -5.71 21.96 -25.02
C GLY A 184 -5.68 22.24 -23.52
N TYR A 185 -5.80 21.19 -22.70
CA TYR A 185 -5.56 21.24 -21.24
C TYR A 185 -4.08 20.97 -20.96
N GLU A 186 -3.59 21.56 -19.87
CA GLU A 186 -2.23 21.39 -19.39
C GLU A 186 -2.27 20.73 -18.01
N VAL A 187 -1.25 19.93 -17.70
CA VAL A 187 -1.07 19.36 -16.37
C VAL A 187 -0.80 20.49 -15.37
N PRO A 188 -1.61 20.63 -14.32
CA PRO A 188 -1.45 21.71 -13.35
C PRO A 188 -0.20 21.51 -12.48
N ALA A 189 0.55 22.57 -12.26
CA ALA A 189 1.72 22.59 -11.40
C ALA A 189 1.42 23.08 -9.97
N THR A 190 0.30 23.77 -9.79
CA THR A 190 -0.12 24.33 -8.50
C THR A 190 -1.57 23.99 -8.19
N TRP A 191 -1.94 24.07 -6.92
CA TRP A 191 -3.32 23.92 -6.47
C TRP A 191 -4.29 24.85 -7.21
N ASP A 192 -3.93 26.12 -7.35
CA ASP A 192 -4.78 27.10 -8.04
C ASP A 192 -5.01 26.74 -9.50
N GLU A 193 -3.98 26.21 -10.17
CA GLU A 193 -4.09 25.71 -11.54
C GLU A 193 -4.98 24.46 -11.62
N LEU A 194 -4.91 23.55 -10.63
CA LEU A 194 -5.79 22.39 -10.55
C LEU A 194 -7.26 22.79 -10.41
N VAL A 195 -7.56 23.75 -9.53
CA VAL A 195 -8.91 24.31 -9.36
C VAL A 195 -9.38 25.00 -10.63
N ALA A 196 -8.51 25.81 -11.26
CA ALA A 196 -8.82 26.47 -12.53
C ALA A 196 -9.10 25.49 -13.67
N LEU A 197 -8.30 24.40 -13.76
CA LEU A 197 -8.50 23.33 -14.75
C LEU A 197 -9.83 22.60 -14.50
N THR A 198 -10.13 22.25 -13.25
CA THR A 198 -11.38 21.62 -12.84
C THR A 198 -12.58 22.46 -13.32
N ASN A 199 -12.59 23.73 -12.99
CA ASN A 199 -13.66 24.65 -13.39
C ASN A 199 -13.73 24.85 -14.92
N ARG A 200 -12.59 24.87 -15.60
CA ARG A 200 -12.55 25.00 -17.05
C ARG A 200 -13.15 23.78 -17.74
N ILE A 201 -12.79 22.58 -17.32
CA ILE A 201 -13.37 21.33 -17.87
C ILE A 201 -14.88 21.31 -17.69
N ALA A 202 -15.38 21.63 -16.49
CA ALA A 202 -16.82 21.69 -16.23
C ALA A 202 -17.53 22.75 -17.09
N ALA A 203 -16.91 23.91 -17.33
CA ALA A 203 -17.44 24.97 -18.17
C ALA A 203 -17.44 24.62 -19.67
N ASP A 204 -16.42 23.89 -20.15
CA ASP A 204 -16.32 23.42 -21.55
C ASP A 204 -17.37 22.32 -21.81
N HIS A 205 -17.85 21.60 -20.77
CA HIS A 205 -18.83 20.53 -20.86
C HIS A 205 -20.11 20.80 -20.01
N PRO A 206 -20.87 21.87 -20.31
CA PRO A 206 -21.95 22.36 -19.42
C PRO A 206 -23.15 21.40 -19.30
N LYS A 207 -23.23 20.37 -20.12
CA LYS A 207 -24.24 19.33 -20.03
C LYS A 207 -23.82 18.16 -19.13
N GLY A 208 -22.56 18.16 -18.69
CA GLY A 208 -22.00 17.10 -17.84
C GLY A 208 -21.75 15.78 -18.60
N GLU A 209 -21.59 15.84 -19.93
CA GLU A 209 -21.21 14.68 -20.76
C GLU A 209 -19.76 14.25 -20.53
N VAL A 210 -18.91 15.16 -20.12
CA VAL A 210 -17.57 14.94 -19.62
C VAL A 210 -17.42 15.74 -18.33
N THR A 211 -16.82 15.14 -17.31
CA THR A 211 -16.57 15.80 -16.03
C THR A 211 -15.08 15.88 -15.72
N PRO A 212 -14.63 16.86 -14.92
CA PRO A 212 -13.21 16.92 -14.55
C PRO A 212 -12.74 15.70 -13.75
N TRP A 213 -13.55 15.19 -12.82
CA TRP A 213 -13.13 14.14 -11.90
C TRP A 213 -13.90 12.85 -12.07
N CYS A 214 -13.19 11.73 -12.06
CA CYS A 214 -13.70 10.38 -11.86
C CYS A 214 -13.68 10.10 -10.36
N LEU A 215 -14.78 9.63 -9.80
CA LEU A 215 -14.88 9.30 -8.37
C LEU A 215 -15.79 8.10 -8.18
N GLY A 216 -15.28 7.09 -7.50
CA GLY A 216 -16.02 5.91 -7.04
C GLY A 216 -15.88 5.76 -5.53
N MET A 217 -16.98 5.45 -4.86
CA MET A 217 -17.05 5.27 -3.42
C MET A 217 -17.70 3.95 -3.01
N ALA A 218 -18.27 3.20 -3.95
CA ALA A 218 -19.11 2.02 -3.70
C ALA A 218 -18.30 0.72 -3.75
N ASP A 219 -17.38 0.51 -2.82
CA ASP A 219 -16.47 -0.64 -2.81
C ASP A 219 -16.81 -1.68 -1.72
N GLY A 220 -18.08 -2.07 -1.62
CA GLY A 220 -18.51 -3.13 -0.71
C GLY A 220 -18.21 -2.82 0.75
N GLY A 221 -17.45 -3.69 1.41
CA GLY A 221 -17.03 -3.55 2.81
C GLY A 221 -16.06 -2.39 3.06
N THR A 222 -15.38 -1.92 2.01
CA THR A 222 -14.42 -0.82 2.06
C THR A 222 -14.98 0.50 1.52
N THR A 223 -16.32 0.60 1.36
CA THR A 223 -16.99 1.80 0.86
C THR A 223 -16.53 3.07 1.58
N GLY A 224 -16.12 4.05 0.80
CA GLY A 224 -15.68 5.37 1.29
C GLY A 224 -14.17 5.55 1.45
N TRP A 225 -13.35 4.50 1.30
CA TRP A 225 -11.90 4.61 1.44
C TRP A 225 -11.28 5.66 0.49
N SER A 226 -11.79 5.77 -0.73
CA SER A 226 -11.33 6.77 -1.70
C SER A 226 -11.57 8.20 -1.22
N MET A 227 -12.60 8.43 -0.42
CA MET A 227 -12.87 9.75 0.19
C MET A 227 -11.90 10.03 1.35
N SER A 228 -11.45 9.00 2.08
CA SER A 228 -10.39 9.15 3.09
C SER A 228 -9.10 9.61 2.42
N ASP A 229 -8.70 8.98 1.31
CA ASP A 229 -7.51 9.40 0.55
C ASP A 229 -7.64 10.87 0.07
N TRP A 230 -8.81 11.30 -0.39
CA TRP A 230 -9.07 12.70 -0.74
C TRP A 230 -8.95 13.66 0.44
N LEU A 231 -9.46 13.26 1.61
CA LEU A 231 -9.38 14.07 2.82
C LEU A 231 -7.94 14.18 3.30
N GLU A 232 -7.23 13.07 3.36
CA GLU A 232 -5.81 13.00 3.75
C GLU A 232 -4.94 13.84 2.82
N GLU A 233 -5.09 13.68 1.51
CA GLU A 233 -4.37 14.46 0.50
C GLU A 233 -4.66 15.95 0.60
N SER A 234 -5.94 16.31 0.78
CA SER A 234 -6.34 17.70 0.95
C SER A 234 -5.81 18.31 2.24
N LEU A 235 -5.79 17.54 3.34
CA LEU A 235 -5.23 17.99 4.62
C LEU A 235 -3.72 18.19 4.52
N LEU A 236 -3.01 17.23 3.91
CA LEU A 236 -1.57 17.31 3.68
C LEU A 236 -1.23 18.52 2.80
N THR A 237 -1.96 18.72 1.71
CA THR A 237 -1.75 19.82 0.76
C THR A 237 -2.06 21.19 1.34
N THR A 238 -3.18 21.34 2.07
CA THR A 238 -3.64 22.65 2.54
C THR A 238 -3.21 22.99 3.97
N GLY A 239 -3.00 21.97 4.80
CA GLY A 239 -2.57 22.08 6.19
C GLY A 239 -1.08 21.92 6.40
N GLY A 240 -0.40 21.24 5.47
CA GLY A 240 1.01 20.86 5.57
C GLY A 240 1.25 19.61 6.42
N VAL A 241 2.50 19.14 6.37
CA VAL A 241 2.92 17.87 7.02
C VAL A 241 2.65 17.90 8.53
N GLU A 242 2.96 18.98 9.24
CA GLU A 242 2.75 19.07 10.70
C GLU A 242 1.26 18.95 11.08
N ALA A 243 0.36 19.53 10.29
CA ALA A 243 -1.09 19.44 10.56
C ALA A 243 -1.63 18.03 10.24
N TYR A 244 -1.10 17.41 9.18
CA TYR A 244 -1.43 16.05 8.81
C TYR A 244 -0.96 15.06 9.89
N ASP A 245 0.31 15.13 10.31
CA ASP A 245 0.88 14.25 11.33
C ASP A 245 0.09 14.36 12.65
N ALA A 246 -0.16 15.59 13.14
CA ALA A 246 -0.93 15.79 14.37
C ALA A 246 -2.37 15.24 14.29
N TRP A 247 -2.98 15.25 13.10
CA TRP A 247 -4.29 14.68 12.88
C TRP A 247 -4.25 13.15 12.80
N ALA A 248 -3.28 12.60 12.08
CA ALA A 248 -3.09 11.17 11.92
C ALA A 248 -2.69 10.49 13.25
N ASP A 249 -1.87 11.15 14.05
CA ASP A 249 -1.44 10.67 15.38
C ASP A 249 -2.48 10.91 16.49
N HIS A 250 -3.64 11.50 16.14
CA HIS A 250 -4.70 11.85 17.09
C HIS A 250 -4.30 12.86 18.18
N ASP A 251 -3.23 13.62 17.97
CA ASP A 251 -2.83 14.72 18.83
C ASP A 251 -3.84 15.87 18.81
N VAL A 252 -4.64 15.94 17.75
CA VAL A 252 -5.78 16.85 17.59
C VAL A 252 -7.05 16.06 17.27
N ALA A 253 -8.20 16.65 17.51
CA ALA A 253 -9.48 16.02 17.20
C ALA A 253 -9.66 15.79 15.67
N LEU A 254 -10.37 14.71 15.30
CA LEU A 254 -10.67 14.40 13.89
C LEU A 254 -11.42 15.54 13.17
N ASP A 255 -12.23 16.32 13.92
CA ASP A 255 -12.94 17.51 13.46
C ASP A 255 -12.17 18.83 13.75
N SER A 256 -10.83 18.74 13.86
CA SER A 256 -9.97 19.91 13.97
C SER A 256 -10.14 20.88 12.79
N GLN A 257 -9.86 22.16 13.03
CA GLN A 257 -10.09 23.18 11.98
C GLN A 257 -9.35 22.87 10.66
N PRO A 258 -8.10 22.38 10.65
CA PRO A 258 -7.44 21.95 9.43
C PRO A 258 -8.22 20.85 8.70
N ALA A 259 -8.68 19.82 9.39
CA ALA A 259 -9.44 18.72 8.80
C ALA A 259 -10.80 19.18 8.24
N VAL A 260 -11.51 20.06 8.96
CA VAL A 260 -12.77 20.67 8.47
C VAL A 260 -12.52 21.52 7.22
N ASN A 261 -11.42 22.28 7.18
CA ASN A 261 -11.05 23.06 6.01
C ASN A 261 -10.73 22.14 4.82
N ALA A 262 -9.96 21.07 5.04
CA ALA A 262 -9.63 20.07 4.03
C ALA A 262 -10.89 19.43 3.45
N LEU A 263 -11.85 19.03 4.31
CA LEU A 263 -13.12 18.48 3.86
C LEU A 263 -13.93 19.51 3.03
N GLY A 264 -13.94 20.78 3.43
CA GLY A 264 -14.56 21.87 2.67
C GLY A 264 -13.90 22.06 1.30
N THR A 265 -12.58 21.88 1.22
CA THR A 265 -11.81 21.91 -0.03
C THR A 265 -12.22 20.77 -0.95
N VAL A 266 -12.29 19.54 -0.44
CA VAL A 266 -12.73 18.35 -1.19
C VAL A 266 -14.18 18.54 -1.68
N ASP A 267 -15.09 19.02 -0.81
CA ASP A 267 -16.49 19.27 -1.20
C ASP A 267 -16.58 20.29 -2.35
N SER A 268 -15.84 21.40 -2.29
CA SER A 268 -15.83 22.41 -3.34
C SER A 268 -15.21 21.92 -4.64
N LEU A 269 -14.18 21.05 -4.57
CA LEU A 269 -13.52 20.54 -5.76
C LEU A 269 -14.34 19.45 -6.47
N LEU A 270 -15.00 18.57 -5.72
CA LEU A 270 -15.67 17.39 -6.27
C LEU A 270 -17.19 17.52 -6.37
N MET A 271 -17.85 18.19 -5.40
CA MET A 271 -19.29 18.13 -5.25
C MET A 271 -20.03 19.28 -5.94
N GLU A 272 -19.31 20.20 -6.57
CA GLU A 272 -19.93 21.20 -7.44
C GLU A 272 -20.59 20.52 -8.66
N LYS A 273 -21.65 21.15 -9.15
CA LYS A 273 -22.42 20.58 -10.25
C LYS A 273 -21.58 20.42 -11.51
N GLY A 274 -21.50 19.18 -12.00
CA GLY A 274 -20.77 18.83 -13.22
C GLY A 274 -19.30 18.52 -12.99
N HIS A 275 -18.84 18.40 -11.72
CA HIS A 275 -17.46 18.04 -11.41
C HIS A 275 -17.23 16.51 -11.38
N VAL A 276 -18.26 15.73 -11.07
CA VAL A 276 -18.21 14.26 -11.02
C VAL A 276 -19.39 13.67 -11.79
N PRO A 277 -19.24 12.53 -12.50
CA PRO A 277 -20.34 11.88 -13.19
C PRO A 277 -21.51 11.57 -12.24
N GLY A 278 -22.70 12.06 -12.55
CA GLY A 278 -23.87 11.88 -11.69
C GLY A 278 -23.83 12.62 -10.35
N GLY A 279 -22.80 13.42 -10.10
CA GLY A 279 -22.61 14.14 -8.84
C GLY A 279 -22.45 13.21 -7.62
N ARG A 280 -22.85 13.65 -6.44
CA ARG A 280 -22.75 12.89 -5.19
C ARG A 280 -23.42 11.49 -5.27
N GLU A 281 -24.62 11.41 -5.85
CA GLU A 281 -25.34 10.14 -6.00
C GLU A 281 -24.59 9.17 -6.96
N GLY A 282 -24.02 9.73 -8.03
CA GLY A 282 -23.17 8.98 -8.95
C GLY A 282 -21.95 8.40 -8.25
N ALA A 283 -21.22 9.21 -7.51
CA ALA A 283 -20.04 8.75 -6.75
C ALA A 283 -20.37 7.64 -5.74
N LEU A 284 -21.48 7.76 -5.00
CA LEU A 284 -21.93 6.77 -4.02
C LEU A 284 -22.36 5.42 -4.64
N SER A 285 -22.65 5.40 -5.93
CA SER A 285 -23.09 4.19 -6.67
C SER A 285 -22.05 3.65 -7.64
N THR A 286 -20.89 4.29 -7.77
CA THR A 286 -19.80 3.92 -8.67
C THR A 286 -18.68 3.30 -7.86
N THR A 287 -18.12 2.15 -8.30
CA THR A 287 -16.91 1.58 -7.71
C THR A 287 -15.66 2.28 -8.24
N MET A 288 -14.50 2.08 -7.57
CA MET A 288 -13.23 2.61 -8.07
C MET A 288 -12.85 2.00 -9.44
N GLU A 289 -13.14 0.72 -9.67
CA GLU A 289 -12.95 0.07 -10.97
C GLU A 289 -13.82 0.73 -12.05
N GLN A 290 -15.09 0.99 -11.76
CA GLN A 290 -15.98 1.70 -12.70
C GLN A 290 -15.55 3.14 -12.96
N ALA A 291 -15.05 3.85 -11.94
CA ALA A 291 -14.48 5.19 -12.09
C ALA A 291 -13.22 5.16 -12.99
N GLY A 292 -12.37 4.14 -12.84
CA GLY A 292 -11.24 3.89 -13.72
C GLY A 292 -11.65 3.62 -15.17
N GLN A 293 -12.73 2.85 -15.38
CA GLN A 293 -13.28 2.65 -16.72
C GLN A 293 -13.80 3.97 -17.32
N GLN A 294 -14.44 4.83 -16.52
CA GLN A 294 -14.90 6.15 -16.96
C GLN A 294 -13.73 7.06 -17.37
N LEU A 295 -12.57 6.96 -16.69
CA LEU A 295 -11.35 7.67 -17.09
C LEU A 295 -10.86 7.19 -18.46
N VAL A 296 -10.81 5.88 -18.67
CA VAL A 296 -10.39 5.27 -19.95
C VAL A 296 -11.33 5.62 -21.08
N ASP A 297 -12.65 5.66 -20.83
CA ASP A 297 -13.68 6.00 -21.81
C ASP A 297 -13.78 7.52 -22.06
N GLY A 298 -13.13 8.35 -21.23
CA GLY A 298 -13.15 9.80 -21.34
C GLY A 298 -14.45 10.46 -20.85
N SER A 299 -15.26 9.75 -20.05
CA SER A 299 -16.45 10.33 -19.39
C SER A 299 -16.07 11.29 -18.27
N CYS A 300 -14.86 11.12 -17.73
CA CYS A 300 -14.19 12.04 -16.83
C CYS A 300 -12.69 12.06 -17.15
N LEU A 301 -11.96 13.09 -16.73
CA LEU A 301 -10.61 13.34 -17.27
C LEU A 301 -9.48 13.19 -16.27
N MET A 302 -9.75 13.25 -14.96
CA MET A 302 -8.79 13.11 -13.88
C MET A 302 -9.33 12.19 -12.79
N MET A 303 -8.44 11.48 -12.10
CA MET A 303 -8.80 10.60 -10.98
C MET A 303 -7.67 10.59 -9.94
N LEU A 304 -7.96 10.94 -8.70
CA LEU A 304 -7.04 10.69 -7.59
C LEU A 304 -7.12 9.21 -7.24
N ALA A 305 -6.00 8.52 -7.35
CA ALA A 305 -5.87 7.14 -6.94
C ALA A 305 -4.39 6.79 -6.72
N SER A 306 -4.13 5.78 -5.90
CA SER A 306 -2.77 5.34 -5.60
C SER A 306 -2.05 4.75 -6.81
N SER A 307 -0.75 4.51 -6.67
CA SER A 307 0.06 3.84 -7.70
C SER A 307 -0.48 2.45 -8.08
N SER A 308 -1.14 1.74 -7.16
CA SER A 308 -1.73 0.42 -7.44
C SER A 308 -2.93 0.46 -8.40
N PHE A 309 -3.50 1.64 -8.65
CA PHE A 309 -4.63 1.81 -9.58
C PHE A 309 -4.34 1.27 -10.98
N GLU A 310 -3.08 1.22 -11.41
CA GLU A 310 -2.72 0.62 -12.71
C GLU A 310 -3.26 -0.81 -12.88
N THR A 311 -3.40 -1.57 -11.78
CA THR A 311 -3.90 -2.96 -11.79
C THR A 311 -5.38 -3.07 -12.13
N THR A 312 -6.13 -1.99 -11.92
CA THR A 312 -7.58 -1.93 -12.18
C THR A 312 -7.90 -1.42 -13.58
N LEU A 313 -6.90 -0.95 -14.31
CA LEU A 313 -7.08 -0.46 -15.67
C LEU A 313 -7.38 -1.61 -16.63
N PRO A 314 -8.26 -1.42 -17.63
CA PRO A 314 -8.57 -2.43 -18.62
C PRO A 314 -7.34 -2.95 -19.34
N ALA A 315 -7.32 -4.26 -19.62
CA ALA A 315 -6.23 -4.91 -20.34
C ALA A 315 -5.94 -4.20 -21.69
N GLY A 316 -4.66 -3.90 -21.93
CA GLY A 316 -4.21 -3.18 -23.12
C GLY A 316 -4.15 -1.66 -22.95
N THR A 317 -4.45 -1.13 -21.78
CA THR A 317 -4.15 0.27 -21.44
C THR A 317 -2.63 0.43 -21.34
N ILE A 318 -2.10 1.48 -21.96
CA ILE A 318 -0.67 1.81 -21.90
C ILE A 318 -0.46 2.84 -20.80
N ILE A 319 0.35 2.52 -19.82
CA ILE A 319 0.84 3.49 -18.85
C ILE A 319 2.01 4.23 -19.47
N THR A 320 2.03 5.55 -19.38
CA THR A 320 3.12 6.40 -19.85
C THR A 320 3.73 7.13 -18.67
N ASP A 321 4.95 7.66 -18.87
CA ASP A 321 5.75 8.32 -17.85
C ASP A 321 4.92 9.22 -16.93
N VAL A 322 5.09 9.05 -15.63
CA VAL A 322 4.52 9.94 -14.62
C VAL A 322 5.18 11.31 -14.75
N LYS A 323 4.38 12.36 -14.85
CA LYS A 323 4.90 13.72 -14.86
C LYS A 323 5.06 14.23 -13.43
N GLY A 324 6.27 14.08 -12.89
CA GLY A 324 6.70 14.86 -11.74
C GLY A 324 6.99 16.31 -12.16
N ARG A 325 7.03 17.21 -11.21
CA ARG A 325 7.48 18.60 -11.42
C ARG A 325 8.90 18.54 -11.98
N SER A 326 9.09 18.97 -13.22
CA SER A 326 10.41 18.98 -13.87
C SER A 326 11.32 20.01 -13.21
N GLY A 327 11.95 19.62 -12.13
CA GLY A 327 13.13 20.31 -11.59
C GLY A 327 14.32 20.00 -12.49
N ASN A 328 14.89 21.03 -13.08
CA ASN A 328 16.05 21.08 -13.92
C ASN A 328 17.15 20.09 -13.51
N GLY A 329 17.52 19.17 -14.40
CA GLY A 329 18.35 18.00 -14.21
C GLY A 329 19.51 18.13 -13.22
N SER A 330 19.43 17.37 -12.18
CA SER A 330 20.59 16.82 -11.46
C SER A 330 20.10 15.57 -10.73
N SER A 331 20.67 14.43 -11.09
CA SER A 331 20.45 13.18 -10.40
C SER A 331 20.96 13.30 -8.95
N SER A 332 20.08 13.69 -8.06
CA SER A 332 20.27 13.51 -6.64
C SER A 332 19.16 12.59 -6.17
N SER A 333 19.55 11.43 -5.69
CA SER A 333 18.68 10.51 -4.96
C SER A 333 17.81 11.32 -4.00
N PRO A 334 16.50 11.10 -3.94
CA PRO A 334 15.65 11.79 -3.00
C PRO A 334 16.13 11.45 -1.58
N THR A 335 16.57 12.46 -0.87
CA THR A 335 16.73 12.36 0.57
C THR A 335 15.31 12.32 1.11
N THR A 336 14.83 11.14 1.42
CA THR A 336 13.55 10.92 2.10
C THR A 336 13.63 11.55 3.49
N SER A 337 13.21 12.81 3.58
CA SER A 337 12.68 13.40 4.80
C SER A 337 11.17 13.33 4.70
N GLY A 338 10.65 12.12 4.61
CA GLY A 338 9.23 11.81 4.70
C GLY A 338 9.01 11.13 6.03
N SER A 339 8.44 11.85 7.00
CA SER A 339 7.79 11.20 8.13
C SER A 339 6.66 10.38 7.52
N ALA A 340 6.81 9.07 7.45
CA ALA A 340 5.66 8.19 7.26
C ALA A 340 4.84 8.35 8.54
N ALA A 341 3.73 9.05 8.46
CA ALA A 341 2.81 9.18 9.56
C ALA A 341 2.22 7.81 9.86
N ALA A 342 2.78 7.17 10.85
CA ALA A 342 2.25 5.96 11.42
C ALA A 342 1.33 6.37 12.57
N SER A 343 0.02 6.35 12.34
CA SER A 343 -0.95 6.50 13.40
C SER A 343 -0.90 5.30 14.33
N GLY A 344 -0.19 5.45 15.42
CA GLY A 344 -0.12 4.50 16.50
C GLY A 344 -0.06 5.25 17.83
N GLY A 345 -1.16 5.91 18.19
CA GLY A 345 -1.30 6.58 19.48
C GLY A 345 -1.82 5.60 20.53
N ALA A 346 -0.94 5.12 21.41
CA ALA A 346 -1.35 4.49 22.65
C ALA A 346 -1.80 5.56 23.63
N THR A 347 -3.10 5.70 23.86
CA THR A 347 -3.64 6.49 24.99
C THR A 347 -3.81 5.60 26.20
N THR A 348 -3.00 5.82 27.22
CA THR A 348 -3.28 5.37 28.57
C THR A 348 -4.52 6.06 29.12
N ALA A 349 -5.57 5.30 29.34
CA ALA A 349 -6.78 5.76 30.01
C ALA A 349 -6.49 6.05 31.50
N GLY A 350 -6.66 7.31 31.87
CA GLY A 350 -6.80 7.74 33.26
C GLY A 350 -8.28 7.65 33.67
N THR A 351 -8.55 6.79 34.61
CA THR A 351 -9.82 6.68 35.34
C THR A 351 -10.02 7.88 36.25
N ASP A 352 -11.21 8.51 36.19
CA ASP A 352 -11.99 9.02 37.33
C ASP A 352 -13.30 9.57 36.78
N GLY A 353 -14.46 9.04 37.05
CA GLY A 353 -15.26 9.05 38.23
C GLY A 353 -16.33 10.14 38.22
N ALA A 354 -17.58 9.78 38.03
CA ALA A 354 -18.77 10.16 38.85
C ALA A 354 -20.03 10.48 38.04
N ASP A 355 -21.02 9.64 38.31
CA ASP A 355 -22.44 9.92 38.63
C ASP A 355 -23.30 10.84 37.80
N GLY A 356 -24.46 10.27 37.40
CA GLY A 356 -25.72 11.03 37.50
C GLY A 356 -26.80 10.71 36.47
N ALA A 357 -27.71 9.82 36.89
CA ALA A 357 -29.18 9.89 36.77
C ALA A 357 -29.85 9.71 35.39
N ALA A 358 -30.41 8.56 35.14
CA ALA A 358 -31.86 8.24 35.09
C ALA A 358 -32.80 9.21 34.33
N GLY A 359 -33.44 8.64 33.32
CA GLY A 359 -34.63 9.19 32.68
C GLY A 359 -35.27 8.16 31.77
N THR A 360 -36.20 7.42 32.33
CA THR A 360 -37.18 6.55 31.68
C THR A 360 -38.18 7.31 30.85
N GLU A 361 -38.67 6.73 29.75
CA GLU A 361 -40.08 6.56 29.33
C GLU A 361 -40.10 6.02 27.90
N GLU A 362 -40.52 4.84 27.69
CA GLU A 362 -41.81 4.19 27.38
C GLU A 362 -42.60 4.80 26.22
N GLY A 363 -43.04 3.88 25.34
CA GLY A 363 -44.14 4.04 24.41
C GLY A 363 -43.84 3.36 23.07
N ALA A 364 -44.08 2.11 22.87
CA ALA A 364 -45.30 1.32 22.65
C ALA A 364 -45.94 1.54 21.26
N GLY A 365 -46.14 0.42 20.59
CA GLY A 365 -47.24 0.10 19.70
C GLY A 365 -46.81 0.01 18.24
N ALA A 366 -46.80 -1.11 17.65
CA ALA A 366 -47.73 -2.20 17.37
C ALA A 366 -48.03 -2.29 15.87
N GLU A 367 -47.87 -3.54 15.39
CA GLU A 367 -48.70 -4.30 14.44
C GLU A 367 -48.83 -3.76 13.00
N GLY A 368 -48.76 -4.53 12.02
CA GLY A 368 -49.07 -5.90 11.66
C GLY A 368 -48.85 -6.09 10.19
N ALA A 369 -48.49 -7.22 9.90
CA ALA A 369 -49.20 -8.33 9.32
C ALA A 369 -49.15 -8.48 7.78
N ASP A 370 -48.69 -9.67 7.41
CA ASP A 370 -49.17 -10.61 6.41
C ASP A 370 -49.05 -10.31 4.90
N GLY A 371 -48.41 -11.29 4.29
CA GLY A 371 -49.05 -12.00 3.23
C GLY A 371 -48.11 -12.60 2.18
N ALA A 372 -47.79 -13.86 2.39
CA ALA A 372 -47.94 -15.02 1.49
C ALA A 372 -47.31 -14.96 0.10
N ALA A 373 -46.30 -15.79 -0.11
CA ALA A 373 -46.37 -17.18 -0.68
C ALA A 373 -46.32 -17.30 -2.20
N SER A 374 -45.38 -18.15 -2.58
CA SER A 374 -45.43 -19.17 -3.66
C SER A 374 -45.20 -18.73 -5.10
N ALA A 375 -44.17 -19.18 -5.79
CA ALA A 375 -44.17 -20.50 -6.40
C ALA A 375 -42.89 -20.76 -7.20
N ALA A 376 -42.50 -21.99 -7.19
CA ALA A 376 -41.43 -22.63 -7.93
C ALA A 376 -41.53 -22.43 -9.45
N GLY A 377 -40.36 -22.38 -10.10
CA GLY A 377 -40.23 -22.57 -11.53
C GLY A 377 -38.78 -22.90 -11.89
N THR A 378 -38.50 -24.21 -11.89
CA THR A 378 -37.30 -24.81 -12.49
C THR A 378 -37.33 -24.61 -14.00
N ALA A 379 -36.26 -24.07 -14.57
CA ALA A 379 -35.82 -24.38 -15.92
C ALA A 379 -34.35 -24.12 -16.06
N GLY A 380 -33.56 -25.17 -16.19
CA GLY A 380 -32.15 -25.07 -16.56
C GLY A 380 -32.04 -24.62 -18.01
N VAL A 381 -31.03 -23.77 -18.24
CA VAL A 381 -30.38 -23.66 -19.56
C VAL A 381 -28.90 -23.49 -19.30
N GLU A 382 -28.17 -24.53 -19.62
CA GLU A 382 -26.76 -24.47 -19.91
C GLU A 382 -26.54 -23.49 -21.08
N GLY A 383 -25.80 -22.43 -20.84
CA GLY A 383 -25.35 -21.49 -21.86
C GLY A 383 -23.98 -21.03 -21.51
N THR A 384 -22.98 -21.77 -21.97
CA THR A 384 -21.61 -21.28 -22.09
C THR A 384 -21.60 -20.08 -23.02
N ALA A 385 -21.71 -18.88 -22.46
CA ALA A 385 -21.43 -17.66 -23.18
C ALA A 385 -19.93 -17.36 -23.00
N SER A 386 -19.15 -17.84 -23.95
CA SER A 386 -17.82 -17.31 -24.24
C SER A 386 -18.02 -15.84 -24.65
N ALA A 387 -17.79 -14.93 -23.75
CA ALA A 387 -17.69 -13.51 -24.06
C ALA A 387 -16.42 -13.32 -24.89
N SER A 388 -16.55 -13.38 -26.21
CA SER A 388 -15.56 -12.82 -27.12
C SER A 388 -15.51 -11.32 -26.85
N ALA A 389 -14.51 -10.87 -26.09
CA ALA A 389 -14.15 -9.47 -26.05
C ALA A 389 -13.84 -9.03 -27.49
N THR A 390 -14.76 -8.29 -28.10
CA THR A 390 -14.50 -7.54 -29.32
C THR A 390 -13.45 -6.52 -29.00
N ALA A 391 -12.20 -6.79 -29.35
CA ALA A 391 -11.12 -5.83 -29.30
C ALA A 391 -11.58 -4.56 -30.02
N SER A 392 -11.68 -3.46 -29.31
CA SER A 392 -11.90 -2.12 -29.85
C SER A 392 -10.79 -1.84 -30.86
N SER A 393 -11.16 -1.54 -32.11
CA SER A 393 -10.22 -1.28 -33.21
C SER A 393 -9.62 0.15 -33.18
N GLY A 394 -9.69 0.82 -32.02
CA GLY A 394 -9.05 2.11 -31.78
C GLY A 394 -7.57 1.96 -31.38
N PRO A 395 -6.77 3.04 -31.49
CA PRO A 395 -5.44 3.02 -30.90
C PRO A 395 -5.54 2.75 -29.39
N PRO A 396 -4.55 2.07 -28.80
CA PRO A 396 -4.58 1.78 -27.38
C PRO A 396 -4.72 3.08 -26.56
N VAL A 397 -5.51 3.02 -25.50
CA VAL A 397 -5.69 4.15 -24.59
C VAL A 397 -4.42 4.31 -23.77
N SER A 398 -3.90 5.53 -23.73
CA SER A 398 -2.73 5.89 -22.93
C SER A 398 -3.19 6.68 -21.70
N ILE A 399 -2.79 6.22 -20.54
CA ILE A 399 -3.02 6.85 -19.23
C ILE A 399 -1.66 7.22 -18.65
N SER A 400 -1.58 8.33 -17.97
CA SER A 400 -0.42 8.82 -17.22
C SER A 400 -0.88 9.36 -15.88
N ALA A 401 0.05 9.67 -15.00
CA ALA A 401 -0.24 10.33 -13.75
C ALA A 401 0.63 11.58 -13.58
N PHE A 402 0.20 12.48 -12.71
CA PHE A 402 1.02 13.56 -12.17
C PHE A 402 0.84 13.61 -10.66
N THR A 403 1.86 14.11 -9.96
CA THR A 403 1.78 14.27 -8.51
C THR A 403 0.77 15.37 -8.18
N PHE A 404 -0.06 15.13 -7.16
CA PHE A 404 -1.03 16.11 -6.68
C PHE A 404 -0.32 17.42 -6.33
N PRO A 405 -0.74 18.58 -6.89
CA PRO A 405 0.01 19.81 -6.75
C PRO A 405 -0.16 20.43 -5.36
N GLY A 406 0.93 20.92 -4.80
CA GLY A 406 0.94 21.61 -3.51
C GLY A 406 0.31 23.02 -3.54
N VAL A 407 0.00 23.53 -2.36
CA VAL A 407 -0.44 24.93 -2.17
C VAL A 407 0.80 25.84 -2.01
N GLY A 408 0.82 26.94 -2.76
CA GLY A 408 1.85 27.98 -2.66
C GLY A 408 2.88 27.95 -3.79
N ASP A 409 3.74 28.97 -3.78
CA ASP A 409 4.82 29.17 -4.77
C ASP A 409 6.17 28.62 -4.27
N ASP A 410 6.16 27.72 -3.27
CA ASP A 410 7.40 27.17 -2.73
C ASP A 410 8.09 26.31 -3.78
N ASP A 411 9.39 26.62 -4.03
CA ASP A 411 10.25 25.92 -4.99
C ASP A 411 10.57 24.45 -4.58
N GLY A 412 9.92 23.93 -3.53
CA GLY A 412 10.05 22.55 -3.05
C GLY A 412 9.07 21.60 -3.75
N ASP A 413 9.46 20.32 -3.80
CA ASP A 413 8.53 19.27 -4.21
C ASP A 413 7.38 19.20 -3.18
N PRO A 414 6.11 19.04 -3.63
CA PRO A 414 5.00 18.89 -2.71
C PRO A 414 5.18 17.62 -1.87
N PRO A 415 4.71 17.61 -0.61
CA PRO A 415 4.69 16.40 0.18
C PRO A 415 3.84 15.33 -0.52
N VAL A 416 4.22 14.08 -0.35
CA VAL A 416 3.56 12.94 -0.99
C VAL A 416 3.00 12.03 0.09
N LEU A 417 1.71 11.70 -0.04
CA LEU A 417 1.06 10.73 0.83
C LEU A 417 1.45 9.32 0.38
N VAL A 418 1.99 8.53 1.30
CA VAL A 418 2.39 7.14 1.04
C VAL A 418 1.62 6.23 1.99
N GLY A 419 0.96 5.24 1.43
CA GLY A 419 0.35 4.15 2.18
C GLY A 419 1.20 2.89 2.13
N GLY A 420 0.87 1.91 2.98
CA GLY A 420 1.57 0.63 2.96
C GLY A 420 0.75 -0.48 3.59
N ASP A 421 1.03 -1.69 3.11
CA ASP A 421 0.45 -2.92 3.63
C ASP A 421 1.43 -3.59 4.58
N TYR A 422 0.90 -4.13 5.65
CA TYR A 422 1.67 -4.76 6.73
C TYR A 422 1.34 -6.24 6.85
N LEU A 423 2.37 -7.07 6.81
CA LEU A 423 2.26 -8.50 7.11
C LEU A 423 2.19 -8.69 8.62
N VAL A 424 1.17 -9.39 9.07
CA VAL A 424 0.96 -9.74 10.48
C VAL A 424 0.80 -11.24 10.67
N SER A 425 1.22 -11.75 11.83
CA SER A 425 0.95 -13.13 12.26
C SER A 425 -0.27 -13.13 13.18
N LEU A 426 -1.31 -13.86 12.79
CA LEU A 426 -2.52 -13.97 13.59
C LEU A 426 -2.28 -14.91 14.78
N HIS A 427 -2.70 -14.50 15.97
CA HIS A 427 -2.50 -15.31 17.17
C HIS A 427 -3.15 -16.69 17.04
N GLN A 428 -2.37 -17.75 17.23
CA GLN A 428 -2.79 -19.14 17.24
C GLN A 428 -2.51 -19.74 18.64
N ALA A 429 -3.41 -20.60 19.13
CA ALA A 429 -3.27 -21.22 20.44
C ALA A 429 -1.99 -22.08 20.57
N ASP A 430 -1.57 -22.69 19.47
CA ASP A 430 -0.39 -23.55 19.39
C ASP A 430 0.89 -22.80 18.95
N GLY A 431 0.80 -21.46 18.77
CA GLY A 431 1.87 -20.63 18.26
C GLY A 431 1.94 -20.61 16.71
N THR A 432 2.86 -19.81 16.18
CA THR A 432 3.13 -19.74 14.73
C THR A 432 3.82 -21.02 14.27
N SER A 433 3.38 -21.58 13.12
CA SER A 433 4.01 -22.78 12.56
C SER A 433 5.33 -22.47 11.86
N ASP A 434 6.27 -23.45 11.80
CA ASP A 434 7.52 -23.32 11.05
C ASP A 434 7.30 -22.94 9.59
N ALA A 435 6.19 -23.39 8.99
CA ALA A 435 5.83 -23.02 7.61
C ALA A 435 5.39 -21.54 7.52
N ALA A 436 4.61 -21.04 8.48
CA ALA A 436 4.22 -19.63 8.51
C ALA A 436 5.42 -18.72 8.77
N ASP A 437 6.35 -19.11 9.64
CA ASP A 437 7.61 -18.40 9.84
C ASP A 437 8.45 -18.33 8.56
N ALA A 438 8.52 -19.43 7.79
CA ALA A 438 9.23 -19.46 6.52
C ALA A 438 8.57 -18.57 5.45
N VAL A 439 7.23 -18.53 5.40
CA VAL A 439 6.50 -17.63 4.50
C VAL A 439 6.75 -16.17 4.89
N MET A 440 6.72 -15.83 6.18
CA MET A 440 7.01 -14.47 6.65
C MET A 440 8.45 -14.05 6.35
N ASP A 441 9.44 -14.93 6.56
CA ASP A 441 10.86 -14.68 6.22
C ASP A 441 11.01 -14.37 4.72
N TYR A 442 10.36 -15.16 3.85
CA TYR A 442 10.40 -14.92 2.42
C TYR A 442 9.69 -13.61 2.02
N LEU A 443 8.45 -13.40 2.47
CA LEU A 443 7.66 -12.21 2.11
C LEU A 443 8.32 -10.90 2.54
N THR A 444 9.09 -10.90 3.63
CA THR A 444 9.80 -9.70 4.11
C THR A 444 11.20 -9.52 3.49
N SER A 445 11.63 -10.45 2.64
CA SER A 445 12.94 -10.41 1.98
C SER A 445 12.98 -9.45 0.78
N ALA A 446 14.18 -9.00 0.43
CA ALA A 446 14.41 -8.22 -0.79
C ALA A 446 14.10 -9.03 -2.07
N GLU A 447 14.29 -10.34 -2.03
CA GLU A 447 14.01 -11.23 -3.16
C GLU A 447 12.52 -11.26 -3.52
N TRP A 448 11.65 -11.37 -2.51
CA TRP A 448 10.22 -11.29 -2.77
C TRP A 448 9.81 -9.89 -3.21
N ALA A 449 10.33 -8.84 -2.56
CA ALA A 449 10.01 -7.46 -2.91
C ALA A 449 10.37 -7.15 -4.37
N GLN A 450 11.53 -7.64 -4.86
CA GLN A 450 11.95 -7.53 -6.26
C GLN A 450 10.96 -8.23 -7.19
N GLN A 451 10.66 -9.51 -6.91
CA GLN A 451 9.75 -10.30 -7.74
C GLN A 451 8.34 -9.68 -7.78
N ARG A 452 7.86 -9.18 -6.65
CA ARG A 452 6.54 -8.56 -6.59
C ARG A 452 6.49 -7.24 -7.37
N ALA A 453 7.53 -6.42 -7.28
CA ALA A 453 7.64 -5.18 -8.04
C ALA A 453 7.72 -5.42 -9.57
N GLU A 454 8.46 -6.45 -10.00
CA GLU A 454 8.55 -6.84 -11.43
C GLU A 454 7.19 -7.25 -12.03
N LEU A 455 6.26 -7.75 -11.21
CA LEU A 455 4.89 -8.06 -11.63
C LEU A 455 4.01 -6.81 -11.81
N GLY A 456 4.48 -5.65 -11.34
CA GLY A 456 3.81 -4.36 -11.43
C GLY A 456 2.63 -4.18 -10.48
N GLY A 457 2.07 -2.96 -10.44
CA GLY A 457 0.88 -2.61 -9.65
C GLY A 457 1.13 -2.42 -8.17
N VAL A 458 2.36 -2.41 -7.72
CA VAL A 458 2.73 -2.02 -6.36
C VAL A 458 4.01 -1.22 -6.39
N ALA A 459 4.09 -0.20 -5.58
CA ALA A 459 5.35 0.44 -5.23
C ALA A 459 6.02 -0.32 -4.08
N THR A 460 7.30 -0.15 -3.94
CA THR A 460 8.04 -0.66 -2.79
C THR A 460 9.01 0.39 -2.29
N ALA A 461 9.10 0.52 -0.97
CA ALA A 461 10.13 1.29 -0.29
C ALA A 461 11.27 0.39 0.22
N ASN A 462 11.30 -0.89 -0.20
CA ASN A 462 12.38 -1.81 0.16
C ASN A 462 13.65 -1.47 -0.60
N ARG A 463 14.70 -1.09 0.12
CA ARG A 463 16.00 -0.67 -0.41
C ARG A 463 16.77 -1.77 -1.15
N GLY A 464 16.36 -3.02 -1.00
CA GLY A 464 16.95 -4.17 -1.68
C GLY A 464 16.43 -4.39 -3.10
N VAL A 465 15.46 -3.58 -3.56
CA VAL A 465 14.88 -3.68 -4.90
C VAL A 465 15.70 -2.87 -5.90
N ASP A 466 16.03 -3.50 -7.02
CA ASP A 466 16.63 -2.82 -8.18
C ASP A 466 15.51 -2.27 -9.06
N VAL A 467 15.26 -0.98 -8.94
CA VAL A 467 14.19 -0.30 -9.68
C VAL A 467 14.42 -0.27 -11.20
N SER A 468 15.65 -0.54 -11.67
CA SER A 468 15.93 -0.61 -13.12
C SER A 468 15.34 -1.84 -13.80
N GLU A 469 14.99 -2.86 -13.04
CA GLU A 469 14.35 -4.09 -13.51
C GLU A 469 12.82 -4.04 -13.40
N VAL A 470 12.27 -2.98 -12.81
CA VAL A 470 10.81 -2.82 -12.65
C VAL A 470 10.20 -2.28 -13.94
N SER A 471 9.10 -2.89 -14.39
CA SER A 471 8.52 -2.66 -15.72
C SER A 471 7.61 -1.42 -15.83
N SER A 472 7.31 -0.75 -14.71
CA SER A 472 6.37 0.37 -14.64
C SER A 472 7.03 1.62 -14.09
N ASP A 473 6.83 2.77 -14.75
CA ASP A 473 7.30 4.08 -14.27
C ASP A 473 6.45 4.63 -13.09
N VAL A 474 5.45 3.86 -12.66
CA VAL A 474 4.53 4.22 -11.55
C VAL A 474 4.81 3.38 -10.29
N THR A 475 5.59 2.33 -10.43
CA THR A 475 5.93 1.41 -9.31
C THR A 475 7.27 1.78 -8.61
#